data_4062f551a65f178b4eef6d107c022742
#
_entry.id   4062f551a65f178b4eef6d107c022742
#
_cell.length_a   1.000
_cell.length_b   1.000
_cell.length_c   1.000
_cell.angle_alpha   90.00
_cell.angle_beta   90.00
_cell.angle_gamma   90.00
#
_symmetry.space_group_name_H-M   'P 1'
#
loop_
_entity.id
_entity.type
_entity.pdbx_description
1 polymer ?
#
loop_
_entity_poly.entity_id
_entity_poly.type
_entity_poly.pdbx_seq_one_letter_code
_entity_poly.pdbx_strand_id
1 'polypeptide(L)'
;MHCRRCSSPPSREQGAALVVALLVFALSSILIVAMTRDFNRVYQQGSNIFLAAQSSAYLRGAEGLASLALLADSDADRKAGVSRDDLEEIWAREATPYPLEEGGWLVGSLEDLQGRFNLNRLAGQQEQGEGRPRFNPGQAQFIRLLLALGQPALSEQEAIVITRAIGDWLDADNNTRLDGAEDDLYFGLTPSYRAGNRAWPVSVNCVR
;
A
#
# COMPACT_ATOMS: atom_id res chain seq x y z
N MET A 1 -60.46 -59.21 49.56
CA MET A 1 -60.55 -58.28 48.37
C MET A 1 -59.17 -57.79 48.00
N HIS A 2 -58.51 -58.38 46.98
CA HIS A 2 -57.19 -58.02 46.50
C HIS A 2 -57.33 -57.16 45.23
N CYS A 3 -57.05 -55.89 45.36
CA CYS A 3 -56.99 -54.97 44.17
C CYS A 3 -55.66 -55.13 43.46
N ARG A 4 -55.68 -55.78 42.29
CA ARG A 4 -54.54 -55.85 41.41
C ARG A 4 -54.37 -54.48 40.75
N ARG A 5 -53.26 -53.79 41.01
CA ARG A 5 -52.83 -52.64 40.23
C ARG A 5 -52.45 -53.13 38.82
N CYS A 6 -53.22 -52.75 37.84
CA CYS A 6 -52.80 -52.86 36.45
C CYS A 6 -51.65 -51.87 36.24
N SER A 7 -50.44 -52.38 36.08
CA SER A 7 -49.33 -51.62 35.52
C SER A 7 -49.50 -51.56 33.98
N SER A 8 -49.89 -50.44 33.47
CA SER A 8 -49.88 -50.17 32.03
C SER A 8 -48.44 -50.23 31.54
N PRO A 9 -48.15 -50.89 30.39
CA PRO A 9 -46.83 -50.92 29.83
C PRO A 9 -46.39 -49.49 29.41
N PRO A 10 -45.12 -49.16 29.55
CA PRO A 10 -44.62 -47.84 29.09
C PRO A 10 -44.89 -47.66 27.57
N SER A 11 -45.68 -46.69 27.28
CA SER A 11 -46.11 -46.44 25.90
C SER A 11 -44.91 -46.08 24.99
N ARG A 12 -44.91 -46.63 23.80
CA ARG A 12 -43.95 -46.31 22.69
C ARG A 12 -43.87 -44.79 22.42
N GLU A 13 -44.81 -44.01 22.84
CA GLU A 13 -44.94 -42.57 22.72
C GLU A 13 -43.87 -41.79 23.50
N GLN A 14 -43.39 -42.31 24.63
CA GLN A 14 -42.35 -41.67 25.45
C GLN A 14 -41.00 -41.62 24.75
N GLY A 15 -40.67 -42.63 23.93
CA GLY A 15 -39.44 -42.63 23.11
C GLY A 15 -39.51 -41.62 21.98
N ALA A 16 -40.67 -41.47 21.32
CA ALA A 16 -40.85 -40.49 20.25
C ALA A 16 -40.74 -39.04 20.76
N ALA A 17 -41.31 -38.75 21.92
CA ALA A 17 -41.20 -37.43 22.55
C ALA A 17 -39.74 -37.03 22.86
N LEU A 18 -38.93 -37.99 23.35
CA LEU A 18 -37.50 -37.75 23.59
C LEU A 18 -36.73 -37.38 22.31
N VAL A 19 -36.99 -38.15 21.22
CA VAL A 19 -36.35 -37.90 19.90
C VAL A 19 -36.71 -36.51 19.36
N VAL A 20 -38.01 -36.14 19.46
CA VAL A 20 -38.46 -34.80 19.04
C VAL A 20 -37.81 -33.70 19.88
N ALA A 21 -37.72 -33.87 21.20
CA ALA A 21 -37.08 -32.90 22.07
C ALA A 21 -35.59 -32.73 21.76
N LEU A 22 -34.86 -33.83 21.50
CA LEU A 22 -33.47 -33.79 21.08
C LEU A 22 -33.29 -33.12 19.74
N LEU A 23 -34.19 -33.37 18.79
CA LEU A 23 -34.14 -32.75 17.46
C LEU A 23 -34.38 -31.23 17.55
N VAL A 24 -35.38 -30.79 18.33
CA VAL A 24 -35.63 -29.36 18.58
C VAL A 24 -34.42 -28.71 19.25
N PHE A 25 -33.83 -29.37 20.23
CA PHE A 25 -32.64 -28.87 20.91
C PHE A 25 -31.45 -28.75 19.92
N ALA A 26 -31.23 -29.77 19.10
CA ALA A 26 -30.16 -29.74 18.11
C ALA A 26 -30.34 -28.60 17.07
N LEU A 27 -31.57 -28.43 16.54
CA LEU A 27 -31.89 -27.35 15.62
C LEU A 27 -31.71 -25.96 16.26
N SER A 28 -32.19 -25.81 17.52
CA SER A 28 -32.02 -24.55 18.25
C SER A 28 -30.53 -24.23 18.49
N SER A 29 -29.74 -25.24 18.84
CA SER A 29 -28.29 -25.08 19.04
C SER A 29 -27.58 -24.66 17.75
N ILE A 30 -27.93 -25.27 16.63
CA ILE A 30 -27.36 -24.89 15.29
C ILE A 30 -27.71 -23.43 14.97
N LEU A 31 -28.96 -23.04 15.21
CA LEU A 31 -29.42 -21.66 14.92
C LEU A 31 -28.66 -20.64 15.79
N ILE A 32 -28.49 -20.91 17.10
CA ILE A 32 -27.76 -20.05 18.01
C ILE A 32 -26.30 -19.92 17.57
N VAL A 33 -25.64 -21.02 17.21
CA VAL A 33 -24.26 -20.98 16.70
C VAL A 33 -24.13 -20.17 15.41
N ALA A 34 -25.09 -20.34 14.48
CA ALA A 34 -25.11 -19.57 13.24
C ALA A 34 -25.25 -18.06 13.51
N MET A 35 -26.24 -17.68 14.35
CA MET A 35 -26.44 -16.28 14.74
C MET A 35 -25.20 -15.67 15.43
N THR A 36 -24.55 -16.43 16.32
CA THR A 36 -23.34 -15.96 17.01
C THR A 36 -22.19 -15.73 16.04
N ARG A 37 -22.03 -16.60 15.05
CA ARG A 37 -21.00 -16.43 14.00
C ARG A 37 -21.25 -15.18 13.16
N ASP A 38 -22.47 -14.97 12.72
CA ASP A 38 -22.83 -13.78 11.92
C ASP A 38 -22.67 -12.50 12.75
N PHE A 39 -23.10 -12.50 14.01
CA PHE A 39 -22.89 -11.38 14.92
C PHE A 39 -21.40 -11.04 15.09
N ASN A 40 -20.56 -12.04 15.37
CA ASN A 40 -19.12 -11.84 15.50
C ASN A 40 -18.49 -11.29 14.24
N ARG A 41 -18.92 -11.76 13.07
CA ARG A 41 -18.44 -11.26 11.77
C ARG A 41 -18.80 -9.80 11.59
N VAL A 42 -20.06 -9.41 11.83
CA VAL A 42 -20.51 -8.01 11.71
C VAL A 42 -19.78 -7.11 12.71
N TYR A 43 -19.63 -7.60 13.97
CA TYR A 43 -18.90 -6.88 15.00
C TYR A 43 -17.43 -6.62 14.60
N GLN A 44 -16.73 -7.64 14.12
CA GLN A 44 -15.34 -7.48 13.66
C GLN A 44 -15.24 -6.53 12.46
N GLN A 45 -16.16 -6.61 11.50
CA GLN A 45 -16.18 -5.69 10.37
C GLN A 45 -16.42 -4.24 10.85
N GLY A 46 -17.38 -4.03 11.72
CA GLY A 46 -17.66 -2.71 12.30
C GLY A 46 -16.46 -2.13 13.07
N SER A 47 -15.83 -2.97 13.90
CA SER A 47 -14.62 -2.58 14.63
C SER A 47 -13.47 -2.21 13.70
N ASN A 48 -13.23 -2.99 12.66
CA ASN A 48 -12.17 -2.70 11.67
C ASN A 48 -12.43 -1.39 10.92
N ILE A 49 -13.68 -1.12 10.53
CA ILE A 49 -14.05 0.14 9.86
C ILE A 49 -13.83 1.32 10.79
N PHE A 50 -14.24 1.20 12.06
CA PHE A 50 -14.05 2.24 13.06
C PHE A 50 -12.58 2.54 13.30
N LEU A 51 -11.76 1.50 13.54
CA LEU A 51 -10.32 1.63 13.75
C LEU A 51 -9.61 2.21 12.52
N ALA A 52 -10.01 1.82 11.31
CA ALA A 52 -9.46 2.37 10.09
C ALA A 52 -9.80 3.86 9.91
N ALA A 53 -11.03 4.26 10.23
CA ALA A 53 -11.46 5.66 10.19
C ALA A 53 -10.70 6.50 11.22
N GLN A 54 -10.55 5.99 12.45
CA GLN A 54 -9.80 6.64 13.51
C GLN A 54 -8.32 6.79 13.15
N SER A 55 -7.65 5.73 12.68
CA SER A 55 -6.28 5.78 12.21
C SER A 55 -6.09 6.80 11.09
N SER A 56 -7.01 6.83 10.13
CA SER A 56 -7.00 7.83 9.06
C SER A 56 -7.15 9.27 9.57
N ALA A 57 -7.92 9.49 10.63
CA ALA A 57 -8.05 10.80 11.26
C ALA A 57 -6.75 11.23 11.95
N TYR A 58 -6.11 10.34 12.70
CA TYR A 58 -4.81 10.59 13.32
C TYR A 58 -3.72 10.88 12.27
N LEU A 59 -3.66 10.10 11.19
CA LEU A 59 -2.70 10.33 10.11
C LEU A 59 -2.88 11.69 9.44
N ARG A 60 -4.13 12.10 9.17
CA ARG A 60 -4.40 13.44 8.62
C ARG A 60 -4.03 14.56 9.60
N GLY A 61 -4.26 14.33 10.90
CA GLY A 61 -3.82 15.26 11.93
C GLY A 61 -2.30 15.40 11.97
N ALA A 62 -1.57 14.29 11.87
CA ALA A 62 -0.12 14.28 11.81
C ALA A 62 0.43 14.98 10.56
N GLU A 63 -0.20 14.77 9.39
CA GLU A 63 0.15 15.47 8.16
C GLU A 63 -0.05 16.99 8.29
N GLY A 64 -1.15 17.41 8.93
CA GLY A 64 -1.39 18.81 9.26
C GLY A 64 -0.32 19.40 10.19
N LEU A 65 0.08 18.67 11.23
CA LEU A 65 1.15 19.08 12.13
C LEU A 65 2.51 19.18 11.41
N ALA A 66 2.83 18.20 10.57
CA ALA A 66 4.03 18.23 9.75
C ALA A 66 4.07 19.45 8.82
N SER A 67 2.94 19.77 8.18
CA SER A 67 2.83 20.97 7.34
C SER A 67 3.03 22.27 8.14
N LEU A 68 2.49 22.35 9.34
CA LEU A 68 2.72 23.50 10.23
C LEU A 68 4.18 23.60 10.70
N ALA A 69 4.84 22.48 10.97
CA ALA A 69 6.25 22.46 11.33
C ALA A 69 7.12 23.02 10.19
N LEU A 70 6.88 22.57 8.95
CA LEU A 70 7.60 23.08 7.76
C LEU A 70 7.33 24.57 7.52
N LEU A 71 6.11 25.04 7.74
CA LEU A 71 5.80 26.49 7.63
C LEU A 71 6.53 27.31 8.69
N ALA A 72 6.59 26.81 9.93
CA ALA A 72 7.29 27.50 11.02
C ALA A 72 8.79 27.56 10.76
N ASP A 73 9.37 26.50 10.22
CA ASP A 73 10.77 26.41 9.82
C ASP A 73 11.08 27.42 8.71
N SER A 74 10.31 27.41 7.61
CA SER A 74 10.44 28.35 6.51
C SER A 74 10.30 29.83 6.96
N ASP A 75 9.43 30.12 7.93
CA ASP A 75 9.30 31.46 8.50
C ASP A 75 10.51 31.87 9.37
N ALA A 76 11.09 30.92 10.09
CA ALA A 76 12.31 31.15 10.87
C ALA A 76 13.49 31.45 9.95
N ASP A 77 13.66 30.67 8.90
CA ASP A 77 14.70 30.84 7.89
C ASP A 77 14.60 32.18 7.17
N ARG A 78 13.41 32.56 6.78
CA ARG A 78 13.17 33.85 6.15
C ARG A 78 13.56 35.02 7.05
N LYS A 79 13.30 34.93 8.37
CA LYS A 79 13.69 35.93 9.36
C LYS A 79 15.21 35.94 9.60
N ALA A 80 15.84 34.79 9.52
CA ALA A 80 17.30 34.65 9.64
C ALA A 80 18.08 35.01 8.36
N GLY A 81 17.39 35.20 7.23
CA GLY A 81 18.01 35.41 5.92
C GLY A 81 18.69 34.17 5.37
N VAL A 82 18.30 32.99 5.85
CA VAL A 82 18.74 31.67 5.37
C VAL A 82 17.81 31.22 4.25
N SER A 83 18.33 30.57 3.23
CA SER A 83 17.54 30.01 2.12
C SER A 83 18.08 28.62 1.78
N ARG A 84 18.11 27.76 2.79
CA ARG A 84 18.64 26.40 2.65
C ARG A 84 17.89 25.48 3.60
N ASP A 85 17.35 24.42 3.05
CA ASP A 85 16.81 23.28 3.81
C ASP A 85 17.91 22.21 3.92
N ASP A 86 18.18 21.72 5.12
CA ASP A 86 19.18 20.68 5.34
C ASP A 86 18.75 19.61 6.36
N LEU A 87 19.52 18.52 6.42
CA LEU A 87 19.20 17.37 7.27
C LEU A 87 19.50 17.60 8.77
N GLU A 88 20.02 18.76 9.17
CA GLU A 88 20.25 19.14 10.57
C GLU A 88 19.03 19.81 11.19
N GLU A 89 18.06 20.21 10.36
CA GLU A 89 16.84 20.89 10.77
C GLU A 89 15.86 19.98 11.52
N ILE A 90 14.90 20.60 12.21
CA ILE A 90 13.96 19.88 13.09
C ILE A 90 13.12 18.85 12.32
N TRP A 91 12.71 19.18 11.11
CA TRP A 91 11.87 18.31 10.29
C TRP A 91 12.58 17.03 9.83
N ALA A 92 13.93 17.06 9.71
CA ALA A 92 14.73 15.93 9.27
C ALA A 92 15.15 14.97 10.39
N ARG A 93 14.90 15.34 11.65
CA ARG A 93 15.28 14.51 12.82
C ARG A 93 14.39 13.29 12.95
N GLU A 94 14.93 12.24 13.59
CA GLU A 94 14.13 11.06 13.93
C GLU A 94 12.92 11.42 14.78
N ALA A 95 11.77 10.96 14.36
CA ALA A 95 10.52 11.21 15.04
C ALA A 95 10.45 10.44 16.36
N THR A 96 10.14 11.15 17.45
CA THR A 96 9.81 10.52 18.73
C THR A 96 8.39 9.95 18.64
N PRO A 97 8.18 8.66 19.00
CA PRO A 97 6.85 8.08 19.04
C PRO A 97 5.91 8.86 19.95
N TYR A 98 4.79 9.31 19.43
CA TYR A 98 3.76 10.02 20.18
C TYR A 98 2.68 9.03 20.64
N PRO A 99 2.46 8.85 21.97
CA PRO A 99 1.43 7.95 22.48
C PRO A 99 0.04 8.52 22.23
N LEU A 100 -0.88 7.65 21.79
CA LEU A 100 -2.29 8.00 21.60
C LEU A 100 -3.10 7.64 22.85
N GLU A 101 -4.09 8.47 23.20
CA GLU A 101 -4.91 8.29 24.42
C GLU A 101 -5.67 6.95 24.46
N GLU A 102 -6.07 6.47 23.28
CA GLU A 102 -6.85 5.22 23.14
C GLU A 102 -5.95 4.00 22.93
N GLY A 103 -4.65 4.17 23.10
CA GLY A 103 -3.63 3.12 22.89
C GLY A 103 -3.02 3.16 21.50
N GLY A 104 -1.76 2.71 21.41
CA GLY A 104 -0.96 2.77 20.20
C GLY A 104 -0.03 3.98 20.16
N TRP A 105 0.68 4.12 19.06
CA TRP A 105 1.70 5.14 18.85
C TRP A 105 1.57 5.75 17.46
N LEU A 106 1.76 7.05 17.37
CA LEU A 106 1.92 7.75 16.11
C LEU A 106 3.41 8.00 15.89
N VAL A 107 3.91 7.56 14.75
CA VAL A 107 5.29 7.81 14.32
C VAL A 107 5.25 8.32 12.89
N GLY A 108 5.98 9.37 12.60
CA GLY A 108 6.10 9.93 11.26
C GLY A 108 7.51 10.45 11.02
N SER A 109 7.90 10.51 9.77
CA SER A 109 9.14 11.15 9.33
C SER A 109 8.87 11.98 8.09
N LEU A 110 9.60 13.06 7.94
CA LEU A 110 9.60 13.88 6.72
C LEU A 110 10.86 13.57 5.93
N GLU A 111 10.75 13.56 4.64
CA GLU A 111 11.88 13.34 3.74
C GLU A 111 11.80 14.34 2.58
N ASP A 112 12.93 14.99 2.29
CA ASP A 112 13.05 15.84 1.11
C ASP A 112 13.13 14.99 -0.16
N LEU A 113 12.11 15.13 -1.01
CA LEU A 113 12.05 14.44 -2.30
C LEU A 113 12.95 15.07 -3.37
N GLN A 114 13.51 16.26 -3.14
CA GLN A 114 14.42 16.89 -4.11
C GLN A 114 15.75 16.11 -4.22
N GLY A 115 16.12 15.36 -3.16
CA GLY A 115 17.25 14.44 -3.18
C GLY A 115 17.00 13.16 -4.01
N ARG A 116 15.80 12.95 -4.57
CA ARG A 116 15.43 11.78 -5.36
C ARG A 116 15.27 12.11 -6.83
N PHE A 117 15.70 11.20 -7.69
CA PHE A 117 15.45 11.32 -9.12
C PHE A 117 14.01 10.96 -9.47
N ASN A 118 13.29 11.84 -10.14
CA ASN A 118 11.92 11.60 -10.59
C ASN A 118 11.93 10.74 -11.88
N LEU A 119 11.57 9.46 -11.74
CA LEU A 119 11.54 8.50 -12.85
C LEU A 119 10.53 8.86 -13.95
N ASN A 120 9.45 9.58 -13.64
CA ASN A 120 8.50 10.02 -14.67
C ASN A 120 9.13 10.95 -15.73
N ARG A 121 10.32 11.51 -15.46
CA ARG A 121 11.08 12.28 -16.44
C ARG A 121 11.69 11.41 -17.55
N LEU A 122 11.67 10.09 -17.39
CA LEU A 122 12.15 9.14 -18.41
C LEU A 122 11.07 8.81 -19.44
N ALA A 123 9.78 9.02 -19.10
CA ALA A 123 8.70 8.93 -20.06
C ALA A 123 8.83 10.01 -21.15
N GLY A 124 8.23 9.75 -22.26
CA GLY A 124 8.23 10.67 -23.39
C GLY A 124 9.15 10.21 -24.51
N GLN A 125 8.57 10.21 -25.68
CA GLN A 125 9.29 9.90 -26.92
C GLN A 125 10.16 11.08 -27.29
N GLN A 126 11.36 10.76 -27.74
CA GLN A 126 12.18 11.72 -28.42
C GLN A 126 11.79 11.71 -29.88
N GLU A 127 11.28 12.81 -30.37
CA GLU A 127 11.09 12.96 -31.82
C GLU A 127 12.46 12.77 -32.51
N GLN A 128 12.58 11.70 -33.27
CA GLN A 128 13.76 11.45 -34.10
C GLN A 128 13.86 12.53 -35.19
N GLY A 129 14.97 13.26 -35.21
CA GLY A 129 15.21 14.29 -36.20
C GLY A 129 16.71 14.63 -36.27
N GLU A 130 17.21 14.98 -37.45
CA GLU A 130 18.58 15.43 -37.59
C GLU A 130 18.85 16.64 -36.69
N GLY A 131 19.94 16.56 -35.91
CA GLY A 131 20.37 17.62 -35.00
C GLY A 131 19.73 17.61 -33.61
N ARG A 132 18.83 16.68 -33.31
CA ARG A 132 18.24 16.53 -31.95
C ARG A 132 19.07 15.60 -31.05
N PRO A 133 19.17 15.88 -29.74
CA PRO A 133 19.93 15.02 -28.86
C PRO A 133 19.25 13.64 -28.73
N ARG A 134 20.07 12.58 -28.65
CA ARG A 134 19.63 11.16 -28.59
C ARG A 134 18.74 10.86 -27.39
N PHE A 135 18.85 11.60 -26.30
CA PHE A 135 18.13 11.44 -25.06
C PHE A 135 17.51 12.76 -24.63
N ASN A 136 16.33 12.70 -24.01
CA ASN A 136 15.77 13.88 -23.35
C ASN A 136 16.64 14.24 -22.11
N PRO A 137 16.54 15.47 -21.57
CA PRO A 137 17.35 15.88 -20.42
C PRO A 137 17.25 14.98 -19.19
N GLY A 138 16.06 14.41 -18.92
CA GLY A 138 15.82 13.46 -17.82
C GLY A 138 16.55 12.14 -18.05
N GLN A 139 16.44 11.57 -19.24
CA GLN A 139 17.15 10.34 -19.63
C GLN A 139 18.66 10.51 -19.57
N ALA A 140 19.18 11.59 -20.13
CA ALA A 140 20.62 11.88 -20.09
C ALA A 140 21.14 12.07 -18.64
N GLN A 141 20.35 12.69 -17.78
CA GLN A 141 20.67 12.84 -16.36
C GLN A 141 20.67 11.49 -15.65
N PHE A 142 19.67 10.64 -15.92
CA PHE A 142 19.54 9.33 -15.30
C PHE A 142 20.67 8.37 -15.70
N ILE A 143 21.04 8.35 -16.99
CA ILE A 143 22.19 7.55 -17.46
C ILE A 143 23.46 7.97 -16.70
N ARG A 144 23.72 9.29 -16.57
CA ARG A 144 24.87 9.78 -15.80
C ARG A 144 24.80 9.40 -14.33
N LEU A 145 23.60 9.43 -13.74
CA LEU A 145 23.38 8.99 -12.35
C LEU A 145 23.72 7.50 -12.18
N LEU A 146 23.22 6.64 -13.06
CA LEU A 146 23.51 5.20 -13.03
C LEU A 146 25.02 4.90 -13.13
N LEU A 147 25.72 5.61 -14.01
CA LEU A 147 27.18 5.48 -14.14
C LEU A 147 27.94 5.99 -12.91
N ALA A 148 27.40 7.00 -12.20
CA ALA A 148 28.02 7.59 -11.03
C ALA A 148 27.81 6.75 -9.76
N LEU A 149 26.76 5.92 -9.67
CA LEU A 149 26.48 5.07 -8.50
C LEU A 149 27.58 4.05 -8.22
N GLY A 150 28.27 3.55 -9.27
CA GLY A 150 29.48 2.73 -9.14
C GLY A 150 29.32 1.34 -8.54
N GLN A 151 28.17 1.02 -7.94
CA GLN A 151 27.87 -0.31 -7.38
C GLN A 151 26.40 -0.68 -7.59
N PRO A 152 26.10 -1.67 -8.46
CA PRO A 152 27.08 -2.34 -9.34
C PRO A 152 27.63 -1.39 -10.40
N ALA A 153 28.87 -1.59 -10.81
CA ALA A 153 29.46 -0.82 -11.91
C ALA A 153 28.72 -1.17 -13.21
N LEU A 154 27.98 -0.20 -13.76
CA LEU A 154 27.24 -0.38 -15.01
C LEU A 154 28.07 0.20 -16.17
N SER A 155 28.05 -0.49 -17.29
CA SER A 155 28.51 0.08 -18.56
C SER A 155 27.52 1.12 -19.10
N GLU A 156 27.96 1.99 -19.97
CA GLU A 156 27.08 2.98 -20.61
C GLU A 156 25.90 2.30 -21.34
N GLN A 157 26.15 1.18 -22.01
CA GLN A 157 25.12 0.43 -22.72
C GLN A 157 24.06 -0.13 -21.74
N GLU A 158 24.45 -0.70 -20.61
CA GLU A 158 23.51 -1.19 -19.59
C GLU A 158 22.67 -0.06 -18.99
N ALA A 159 23.29 1.09 -18.72
CA ALA A 159 22.56 2.26 -18.23
C ALA A 159 21.54 2.79 -19.26
N ILE A 160 21.87 2.72 -20.56
CA ILE A 160 20.94 3.07 -21.65
C ILE A 160 19.78 2.08 -21.72
N VAL A 161 20.04 0.77 -21.66
CA VAL A 161 19.02 -0.28 -21.68
C VAL A 161 18.03 -0.09 -20.52
N ILE A 162 18.54 0.08 -19.30
CA ILE A 162 17.71 0.34 -18.11
C ILE A 162 16.85 1.59 -18.31
N THR A 163 17.44 2.68 -18.79
CA THR A 163 16.73 3.95 -19.01
C THR A 163 15.59 3.81 -20.01
N ARG A 164 15.81 3.06 -21.08
CA ARG A 164 14.79 2.81 -22.12
C ARG A 164 13.68 1.88 -21.62
N ALA A 165 14.04 0.80 -20.94
CA ALA A 165 13.06 -0.12 -20.37
C ALA A 165 12.12 0.58 -19.36
N ILE A 166 12.67 1.48 -18.53
CA ILE A 166 11.83 2.28 -17.61
C ILE A 166 10.98 3.28 -18.41
N GLY A 167 11.51 3.86 -19.47
CA GLY A 167 10.78 4.77 -20.33
C GLY A 167 9.57 4.11 -21.00
N ASP A 168 9.74 2.89 -21.55
CA ASP A 168 8.68 2.08 -22.15
C ASP A 168 7.64 1.66 -21.09
N TRP A 169 8.09 1.29 -19.90
CA TRP A 169 7.17 0.99 -18.79
C TRP A 169 6.23 2.15 -18.41
N LEU A 170 6.68 3.40 -18.62
CA LEU A 170 5.99 4.61 -18.17
C LEU A 170 5.17 5.29 -19.25
N ASP A 171 5.44 5.07 -20.52
CA ASP A 171 4.66 5.70 -21.59
C ASP A 171 3.34 4.98 -21.84
N ALA A 172 2.51 5.56 -22.67
CA ALA A 172 1.12 5.10 -22.82
C ALA A 172 0.93 4.19 -24.04
N ASP A 173 1.99 3.95 -24.80
CA ASP A 173 1.94 3.11 -25.98
C ASP A 173 2.59 1.74 -25.74
N ASN A 174 2.69 0.90 -26.76
CA ASN A 174 3.28 -0.44 -26.69
C ASN A 174 4.35 -0.59 -27.79
N ASN A 175 5.03 0.50 -28.11
CA ASN A 175 6.08 0.54 -29.13
C ASN A 175 7.44 0.44 -28.49
N THR A 176 8.01 -0.75 -28.45
CA THR A 176 9.32 -1.00 -27.85
C THR A 176 10.41 -0.13 -28.46
N ARG A 177 11.11 0.64 -27.62
CA ARG A 177 12.34 1.33 -28.02
C ARG A 177 13.46 0.35 -28.32
N LEU A 178 14.46 0.78 -29.07
CA LEU A 178 15.65 -0.05 -29.27
C LEU A 178 16.26 -0.43 -27.90
N ASP A 179 16.37 -1.71 -27.60
CA ASP A 179 16.77 -2.26 -26.30
C ASP A 179 15.83 -1.90 -25.12
N GLY A 180 14.58 -1.55 -25.42
CA GLY A 180 13.53 -1.29 -24.43
C GLY A 180 12.74 -2.54 -24.05
N ALA A 181 11.64 -2.39 -23.29
CA ALA A 181 10.84 -3.50 -22.79
C ALA A 181 9.36 -3.12 -22.70
N GLU A 182 8.55 -3.83 -23.46
CA GLU A 182 7.09 -3.69 -23.48
C GLU A 182 6.39 -5.01 -23.15
N ASP A 183 5.07 -5.07 -23.32
CA ASP A 183 4.22 -6.21 -23.01
C ASP A 183 4.77 -7.54 -23.55
N ASP A 184 5.34 -7.56 -24.74
CA ASP A 184 5.89 -8.76 -25.36
C ASP A 184 6.99 -9.41 -24.52
N LEU A 185 7.86 -8.59 -23.90
CA LEU A 185 8.87 -9.08 -22.97
C LEU A 185 8.23 -9.62 -21.69
N TYR A 186 7.33 -8.85 -21.08
CA TYR A 186 6.75 -9.16 -19.78
C TYR A 186 5.79 -10.35 -19.81
N PHE A 187 5.12 -10.61 -20.94
CA PHE A 187 4.32 -11.82 -21.11
C PHE A 187 5.15 -13.10 -21.13
N GLY A 188 6.40 -13.04 -21.55
CA GLY A 188 7.32 -14.16 -21.52
C GLY A 188 7.86 -14.54 -20.16
N LEU A 189 7.64 -13.73 -19.13
CA LEU A 189 8.16 -13.96 -17.77
C LEU A 189 7.25 -14.87 -16.95
N THR A 190 7.78 -15.38 -15.83
CA THR A 190 7.00 -16.17 -14.87
C THR A 190 7.11 -15.56 -13.48
N PRO A 191 6.00 -15.05 -12.90
CA PRO A 191 4.65 -14.93 -13.50
C PRO A 191 4.61 -13.93 -14.67
N SER A 192 3.69 -14.16 -15.60
CA SER A 192 3.41 -13.24 -16.70
C SER A 192 2.69 -11.98 -16.21
N TYR A 193 3.09 -10.80 -16.69
CA TYR A 193 2.43 -9.51 -16.38
C TYR A 193 2.54 -8.53 -17.55
N ARG A 194 1.94 -7.35 -17.41
CA ARG A 194 1.95 -6.29 -18.43
C ARG A 194 2.78 -5.10 -17.98
N ALA A 195 3.26 -4.32 -18.93
CA ALA A 195 3.84 -3.01 -18.66
C ALA A 195 2.83 -2.09 -17.96
N GLY A 196 3.33 -1.10 -17.23
CA GLY A 196 2.48 -0.17 -16.48
C GLY A 196 1.71 0.79 -17.38
N ASN A 197 2.30 1.20 -18.48
CA ASN A 197 1.80 2.13 -19.51
C ASN A 197 1.17 3.40 -18.91
N ARG A 198 1.75 3.90 -17.81
CA ARG A 198 1.31 5.10 -17.10
C ARG A 198 2.40 5.63 -16.18
N ALA A 199 2.40 6.92 -15.96
CA ALA A 199 3.24 7.55 -14.95
C ALA A 199 2.98 6.99 -13.54
N TRP A 200 4.05 6.81 -12.77
CA TRP A 200 3.94 6.40 -11.37
C TRP A 200 3.40 7.53 -10.48
N PRO A 201 2.67 7.22 -9.42
CA PRO A 201 2.35 8.19 -8.38
C PRO A 201 3.62 8.83 -7.81
N VAL A 202 3.51 10.07 -7.34
CA VAL A 202 4.66 10.83 -6.79
C VAL A 202 5.41 10.05 -5.70
N SER A 203 4.70 9.30 -4.88
CA SER A 203 5.26 8.51 -3.76
C SER A 203 6.19 7.36 -4.17
N VAL A 204 6.16 6.93 -5.43
CA VAL A 204 6.96 5.78 -5.93
C VAL A 204 7.84 6.10 -7.12
N ASN A 205 7.77 7.31 -7.68
CA ASN A 205 8.50 7.70 -8.88
C ASN A 205 9.87 8.34 -8.62
N CYS A 206 10.30 8.40 -7.36
CA CYS A 206 11.59 8.97 -6.99
C CYS A 206 12.55 7.87 -6.51
N VAL A 207 13.77 7.88 -7.05
CA VAL A 207 14.89 7.01 -6.66
C VAL A 207 15.91 7.83 -5.89
N ARG A 208 16.34 7.32 -4.76
CA ARG A 208 17.35 7.92 -3.87
C ARG A 208 18.75 7.65 -4.38
#